data_07f12ee57501f0953e7b61cebe95e6f4
#
_entry.id   07f12ee57501f0953e7b61cebe95e6f4
#
_cell.length_a   1.000
_cell.length_b   1.000
_cell.length_c   1.000
_cell.angle_alpha   90.00
_cell.angle_beta   90.00
_cell.angle_gamma   90.00
#
_symmetry.space_group_name_H-M   'P 1'
#
loop_
_entity.id
_entity.type
_entity.pdbx_description
1 polymer ?
#
loop_
_entity_poly.entity_id
_entity_poly.type
_entity_poly.pdbx_seq_one_letter_code
_entity_poly.pdbx_strand_id
1 'polypeptide(L)'
;MMKGIGASPGIAIGKALVVEENEIVIEKRAVTDVEAEVKKLNDAVEVSKEELTAVKEKVAKEVGEEESEIFGAHLLVLEDPEFMGEAENKIKNEAVNAEYALNEVKDMFVAIFEGMDNAYMKERAADVKDVTGRVLRHILGIKVIDLSSLKDEVVLVAHDLTPSDTATMDKSKVLGFLTDIGGRTSHTAIMSRTLEIAAIVGLSDATKTIKDNDMVIFDGDTGEVFVNPEQSLIDEYTEKKRLFEEEKKELELLKGKKSVTTDGKHVELAGNIGTPNDIEGLIKNDAEGVGLYRTEFLYMNSDKFPEEDTQYEAYKAVLEGMEGKPVVIRTLDIGGDKKLSYFEMEKEMNPFLGYRAIRLCLDKTEIFKTQLRALYRASVHGKLRIMFPMISSLEELLKAKEICNEVKKELSNEGIEYSKDVEIGMMIEVPSAAVISDILAKHVDFFSIGTNDLIQYTCAVDRMNQKISYLYNQFNPAVLRLINLVIKNAHAEGKWVGMLSLIHI
;
A
#
# COMPACT_ATOMS: atom_id res chain seq x y z
N MET A 1 29.81 5.12 9.42
CA MET A 1 28.48 5.71 9.24
C MET A 1 28.03 5.41 7.83
N MET A 2 26.85 4.82 7.68
CA MET A 2 26.19 4.56 6.40
C MET A 2 24.92 5.41 6.35
N LYS A 3 24.36 5.63 5.15
CA LYS A 3 23.13 6.39 4.99
C LYS A 3 22.27 5.75 3.90
N GLY A 4 21.02 5.48 4.24
CA GLY A 4 20.01 4.93 3.34
C GLY A 4 18.74 5.76 3.33
N ILE A 5 17.68 5.15 2.85
CA ILE A 5 16.35 5.74 2.80
C ILE A 5 15.58 5.31 4.05
N GLY A 6 15.17 6.27 4.89
CA GLY A 6 14.27 6.00 5.99
C GLY A 6 12.94 5.45 5.47
N ALA A 7 12.60 4.24 5.88
CA ALA A 7 11.44 3.50 5.42
C ALA A 7 10.33 3.40 6.47
N SER A 8 10.69 3.28 7.74
CA SER A 8 9.78 3.28 8.88
C SER A 8 10.44 4.00 10.04
N PRO A 9 9.74 4.93 10.73
CA PRO A 9 10.32 5.76 11.78
C PRO A 9 10.71 4.96 13.02
N GLY A 10 11.62 5.51 13.82
CA GLY A 10 12.05 4.96 15.09
C GLY A 10 13.54 4.72 15.17
N ILE A 11 14.02 4.42 16.37
CA ILE A 11 15.43 4.19 16.68
C ILE A 11 15.64 2.75 17.12
N ALA A 12 16.50 2.03 16.40
CA ALA A 12 16.92 0.69 16.80
C ALA A 12 18.38 0.68 17.28
N ILE A 13 18.60 -0.02 18.37
CA ILE A 13 19.91 -0.21 19.00
C ILE A 13 20.00 -1.69 19.34
N GLY A 14 20.90 -2.43 18.73
CA GLY A 14 21.03 -3.86 18.98
C GLY A 14 22.15 -4.51 18.18
N LYS A 15 22.32 -5.82 18.41
CA LYS A 15 23.25 -6.64 17.64
C LYS A 15 22.68 -6.96 16.28
N ALA A 16 23.52 -6.87 15.25
CA ALA A 16 23.17 -7.26 13.91
C ALA A 16 23.04 -8.80 13.81
N LEU A 17 22.00 -9.25 13.11
CA LEU A 17 21.89 -10.57 12.54
C LEU A 17 21.90 -10.42 11.02
N VAL A 18 23.00 -10.82 10.40
CA VAL A 18 23.15 -10.73 8.95
C VAL A 18 22.54 -11.96 8.30
N VAL A 19 21.43 -11.73 7.57
CA VAL A 19 20.81 -12.77 6.75
C VAL A 19 21.58 -12.81 5.44
N GLU A 20 22.58 -13.69 5.37
CA GLU A 20 23.33 -13.90 4.14
C GLU A 20 22.41 -14.58 3.11
N GLU A 21 22.20 -13.94 1.98
CA GLU A 21 21.89 -14.69 0.77
C GLU A 21 23.15 -15.48 0.41
N ASN A 22 23.18 -16.75 0.81
CA ASN A 22 24.16 -17.65 0.21
C ASN A 22 23.95 -17.60 -1.30
N GLU A 23 24.86 -16.99 -2.04
CA GLU A 23 24.85 -17.11 -3.49
C GLU A 23 24.79 -18.59 -3.82
N ILE A 24 23.63 -19.06 -4.28
CA ILE A 24 23.44 -20.44 -4.67
C ILE A 24 24.25 -20.61 -5.97
N VAL A 25 25.50 -21.01 -5.83
CA VAL A 25 26.32 -21.33 -6.99
C VAL A 25 25.84 -22.65 -7.57
N ILE A 26 25.19 -22.57 -8.71
CA ILE A 26 24.62 -23.73 -9.40
C ILE A 26 25.52 -24.07 -10.58
N GLU A 27 26.19 -25.22 -10.48
CA GLU A 27 27.00 -25.75 -11.54
C GLU A 27 26.26 -26.87 -12.30
N LYS A 28 26.35 -26.85 -13.63
CA LYS A 28 25.83 -27.95 -14.45
C LYS A 28 26.66 -29.20 -14.23
N ARG A 29 26.02 -30.27 -13.79
CA ARG A 29 26.64 -31.57 -13.62
C ARG A 29 25.87 -32.65 -14.37
N ALA A 30 26.57 -33.49 -15.11
CA ALA A 30 25.97 -34.68 -15.71
C ALA A 30 25.71 -35.74 -14.63
N VAL A 31 24.52 -36.33 -14.66
CA VAL A 31 24.10 -37.35 -13.69
C VAL A 31 23.88 -38.69 -14.36
N THR A 32 24.17 -39.74 -13.62
CA THR A 32 23.99 -41.14 -14.13
C THR A 32 22.68 -41.74 -13.65
N ASP A 33 22.13 -41.27 -12.55
CA ASP A 33 20.83 -41.69 -12.02
C ASP A 33 19.83 -40.53 -12.12
N VAL A 34 19.16 -40.48 -13.23
CA VAL A 34 18.16 -39.46 -13.56
C VAL A 34 16.93 -39.56 -12.67
N GLU A 35 16.53 -40.79 -12.28
CA GLU A 35 15.36 -40.98 -11.41
C GLU A 35 15.60 -40.47 -10.02
N ALA A 36 16.83 -40.64 -9.49
CA ALA A 36 17.21 -40.07 -8.20
C ALA A 36 17.19 -38.54 -8.19
N GLU A 37 17.60 -37.87 -9.27
CA GLU A 37 17.55 -36.41 -9.38
C GLU A 37 16.11 -35.90 -9.50
N VAL A 38 15.26 -36.58 -10.26
CA VAL A 38 13.82 -36.23 -10.33
C VAL A 38 13.17 -36.40 -8.95
N LYS A 39 13.49 -37.48 -8.25
CA LYS A 39 12.99 -37.68 -6.90
C LYS A 39 13.45 -36.58 -5.94
N LYS A 40 14.73 -36.18 -6.01
CA LYS A 40 15.30 -35.10 -5.21
C LYS A 40 14.57 -33.77 -5.44
N LEU A 41 14.21 -33.45 -6.69
CA LEU A 41 13.40 -32.29 -7.03
C LEU A 41 12.01 -32.38 -6.37
N ASN A 42 11.32 -33.51 -6.57
CA ASN A 42 9.96 -33.69 -6.08
C ASN A 42 9.89 -33.70 -4.54
N ASP A 43 10.84 -34.35 -3.86
CA ASP A 43 10.94 -34.34 -2.41
C ASP A 43 11.12 -32.88 -1.88
N ALA A 44 11.95 -32.07 -2.53
CA ALA A 44 12.17 -30.67 -2.17
C ALA A 44 10.93 -29.79 -2.43
N VAL A 45 10.18 -30.05 -3.50
CA VAL A 45 8.91 -29.38 -3.82
C VAL A 45 7.87 -29.67 -2.75
N GLU A 46 7.70 -30.94 -2.33
CA GLU A 46 6.72 -31.29 -1.29
C GLU A 46 7.04 -30.63 0.04
N VAL A 47 8.30 -30.62 0.47
CA VAL A 47 8.72 -29.92 1.69
C VAL A 47 8.42 -28.42 1.57
N SER A 48 8.69 -27.80 0.41
CA SER A 48 8.41 -26.39 0.18
C SER A 48 6.91 -26.06 0.21
N LYS A 49 6.05 -26.96 -0.27
CA LYS A 49 4.59 -26.83 -0.19
C LYS A 49 4.08 -26.90 1.25
N GLU A 50 4.61 -27.86 2.04
CA GLU A 50 4.25 -27.97 3.47
C GLU A 50 4.61 -26.69 4.23
N GLU A 51 5.80 -26.16 4.02
CA GLU A 51 6.24 -24.92 4.65
C GLU A 51 5.36 -23.72 4.22
N LEU A 52 5.11 -23.55 2.92
CA LEU A 52 4.28 -22.44 2.41
C LEU A 52 2.83 -22.53 2.90
N THR A 53 2.29 -23.74 3.02
CA THR A 53 0.95 -23.95 3.58
C THR A 53 0.89 -23.51 5.05
N ALA A 54 1.89 -23.89 5.84
CA ALA A 54 1.99 -23.48 7.24
C ALA A 54 2.15 -21.95 7.38
N VAL A 55 2.94 -21.32 6.51
CA VAL A 55 3.12 -19.86 6.45
C VAL A 55 1.79 -19.19 6.08
N LYS A 56 1.09 -19.68 5.05
CA LYS A 56 -0.22 -19.16 4.64
C LYS A 56 -1.21 -19.17 5.79
N GLU A 57 -1.34 -20.29 6.50
CA GLU A 57 -2.23 -20.43 7.64
C GLU A 57 -1.87 -19.49 8.81
N LYS A 58 -0.58 -19.30 9.07
CA LYS A 58 -0.10 -18.39 10.11
C LYS A 58 -0.43 -16.95 9.75
N VAL A 59 -0.13 -16.52 8.52
CA VAL A 59 -0.38 -15.15 8.05
C VAL A 59 -1.87 -14.85 8.02
N ALA A 60 -2.71 -15.78 7.56
CA ALA A 60 -4.16 -15.62 7.58
C ALA A 60 -4.70 -15.34 8.99
N LYS A 61 -4.11 -15.97 10.02
CA LYS A 61 -4.52 -15.78 11.42
C LYS A 61 -3.97 -14.50 12.07
N GLU A 62 -2.74 -14.12 11.74
CA GLU A 62 -2.01 -13.05 12.44
C GLU A 62 -2.08 -11.69 11.73
N VAL A 63 -2.25 -11.68 10.41
CA VAL A 63 -2.20 -10.47 9.58
C VAL A 63 -3.50 -10.27 8.81
N GLY A 64 -4.03 -11.32 8.17
CA GLY A 64 -5.27 -11.28 7.41
C GLY A 64 -5.28 -12.28 6.26
N GLU A 65 -6.49 -12.61 5.78
CA GLU A 65 -6.65 -13.54 4.65
C GLU A 65 -6.08 -12.96 3.35
N GLU A 66 -6.25 -11.66 3.13
CA GLU A 66 -5.78 -10.98 1.92
C GLU A 66 -4.25 -11.04 1.79
N GLU A 67 -3.52 -10.78 2.87
CA GLU A 67 -2.06 -10.86 2.88
C GLU A 67 -1.56 -12.31 2.75
N SER A 68 -2.40 -13.28 3.11
CA SER A 68 -2.09 -14.70 2.95
C SER A 68 -2.20 -15.21 1.51
N GLU A 69 -2.93 -14.49 0.63
CA GLU A 69 -3.15 -14.88 -0.78
C GLU A 69 -1.84 -14.93 -1.59
N ILE A 70 -0.84 -14.15 -1.25
CA ILE A 70 0.48 -14.23 -1.90
C ILE A 70 1.08 -15.63 -1.78
N PHE A 71 0.89 -16.30 -0.62
CA PHE A 71 1.36 -17.68 -0.43
C PHE A 71 0.50 -18.69 -1.17
N GLY A 72 -0.79 -18.37 -1.41
CA GLY A 72 -1.64 -19.10 -2.34
C GLY A 72 -1.09 -19.07 -3.77
N ALA A 73 -0.65 -17.92 -4.22
CA ALA A 73 0.00 -17.76 -5.51
C ALA A 73 1.34 -18.51 -5.60
N HIS A 74 2.14 -18.52 -4.53
CA HIS A 74 3.38 -19.30 -4.44
C HIS A 74 3.12 -20.82 -4.54
N LEU A 75 2.07 -21.30 -3.88
CA LEU A 75 1.66 -22.71 -3.99
C LEU A 75 1.26 -23.08 -5.42
N LEU A 76 0.53 -22.21 -6.13
CA LEU A 76 0.16 -22.42 -7.52
C LEU A 76 1.38 -22.54 -8.44
N VAL A 77 2.47 -21.79 -8.20
CA VAL A 77 3.72 -21.94 -8.96
C VAL A 77 4.32 -23.35 -8.76
N LEU A 78 4.29 -23.88 -7.53
CA LEU A 78 4.80 -25.23 -7.22
C LEU A 78 3.89 -26.35 -7.76
N GLU A 79 2.64 -26.05 -8.03
CA GLU A 79 1.66 -26.98 -8.58
C GLU A 79 1.52 -26.86 -10.09
N ASP A 80 2.16 -25.86 -10.72
CA ASP A 80 2.08 -25.63 -12.15
C ASP A 80 2.80 -26.77 -12.93
N PRO A 81 2.06 -27.58 -13.69
CA PRO A 81 2.64 -28.70 -14.42
C PRO A 81 3.54 -28.24 -15.59
N GLU A 82 3.39 -27.02 -16.10
CA GLU A 82 4.28 -26.48 -17.13
C GLU A 82 5.62 -26.12 -16.51
N PHE A 83 5.62 -25.42 -15.36
CA PHE A 83 6.85 -25.01 -14.69
C PHE A 83 7.63 -26.20 -14.13
N MET A 84 7.00 -27.02 -13.30
CA MET A 84 7.66 -28.16 -12.65
C MET A 84 7.92 -29.30 -13.63
N GLY A 85 7.00 -29.52 -14.58
CA GLY A 85 7.18 -30.53 -15.64
C GLY A 85 8.33 -30.20 -16.57
N GLU A 86 8.58 -28.92 -16.89
CA GLU A 86 9.73 -28.52 -17.70
C GLU A 86 11.06 -28.78 -16.97
N ALA A 87 11.11 -28.53 -15.64
CA ALA A 87 12.28 -28.86 -14.84
C ALA A 87 12.56 -30.39 -14.81
N GLU A 88 11.52 -31.21 -14.64
CA GLU A 88 11.65 -32.66 -14.72
C GLU A 88 12.09 -33.14 -16.11
N ASN A 89 11.48 -32.59 -17.16
CA ASN A 89 11.81 -32.93 -18.56
C ASN A 89 13.28 -32.60 -18.86
N LYS A 90 13.78 -31.46 -18.34
CA LYS A 90 15.17 -31.07 -18.52
C LYS A 90 16.14 -32.05 -17.83
N ILE A 91 15.82 -32.50 -16.61
CA ILE A 91 16.58 -33.54 -15.91
C ILE A 91 16.61 -34.82 -16.76
N LYS A 92 15.43 -35.29 -17.25
CA LYS A 92 15.27 -36.53 -18.01
C LYS A 92 15.97 -36.49 -19.37
N ASN A 93 15.85 -35.37 -20.09
CA ASN A 93 16.35 -35.27 -21.47
C ASN A 93 17.84 -34.93 -21.54
N GLU A 94 18.34 -34.12 -20.62
CA GLU A 94 19.73 -33.67 -20.62
C GLU A 94 20.64 -34.42 -19.63
N ALA A 95 20.07 -35.30 -18.80
CA ALA A 95 20.78 -36.00 -17.72
C ALA A 95 21.62 -35.07 -16.82
N VAL A 96 20.99 -34.00 -16.36
CA VAL A 96 21.60 -32.97 -15.51
C VAL A 96 21.03 -32.99 -14.08
N ASN A 97 21.75 -32.41 -13.15
CA ASN A 97 21.36 -32.28 -11.76
C ASN A 97 20.10 -31.40 -11.55
N ALA A 98 19.31 -31.70 -10.54
CA ALA A 98 18.02 -31.08 -10.27
C ALA A 98 18.13 -29.56 -10.04
N GLU A 99 19.12 -29.12 -9.27
CA GLU A 99 19.34 -27.70 -9.00
C GLU A 99 19.64 -26.89 -10.25
N TYR A 100 20.39 -27.45 -11.21
CA TYR A 100 20.67 -26.80 -12.49
C TYR A 100 19.43 -26.72 -13.37
N ALA A 101 18.71 -27.82 -13.49
CA ALA A 101 17.48 -27.88 -14.31
C ALA A 101 16.44 -26.88 -13.81
N LEU A 102 16.20 -26.84 -12.50
CA LEU A 102 15.23 -25.92 -11.89
C LEU A 102 15.64 -24.45 -12.06
N ASN A 103 16.93 -24.13 -11.89
CA ASN A 103 17.42 -22.77 -12.07
C ASN A 103 17.28 -22.27 -13.51
N GLU A 104 17.60 -23.10 -14.50
CA GLU A 104 17.42 -22.76 -15.92
C GLU A 104 15.95 -22.49 -16.27
N VAL A 105 15.04 -23.29 -15.74
CA VAL A 105 13.60 -23.09 -15.94
C VAL A 105 13.13 -21.82 -15.24
N LYS A 106 13.58 -21.57 -14.02
CA LYS A 106 13.35 -20.29 -13.32
C LYS A 106 13.77 -19.10 -14.18
N ASP A 107 15.01 -19.11 -14.67
CA ASP A 107 15.56 -18.00 -15.46
C ASP A 107 14.77 -17.77 -16.76
N MET A 108 14.29 -18.84 -17.38
CA MET A 108 13.42 -18.78 -18.58
C MET A 108 12.07 -18.13 -18.24
N PHE A 109 11.37 -18.57 -17.20
CA PHE A 109 10.07 -17.99 -16.81
C PHE A 109 10.19 -16.56 -16.32
N VAL A 110 11.21 -16.25 -15.53
CA VAL A 110 11.51 -14.90 -15.08
C VAL A 110 11.74 -13.96 -16.26
N ALA A 111 12.53 -14.38 -17.26
CA ALA A 111 12.77 -13.57 -18.45
C ALA A 111 11.48 -13.33 -19.25
N ILE A 112 10.58 -14.33 -19.33
CA ILE A 112 9.26 -14.18 -19.97
C ILE A 112 8.43 -13.13 -19.23
N PHE A 113 8.28 -13.24 -17.91
CA PHE A 113 7.47 -12.33 -17.11
C PHE A 113 8.03 -10.92 -17.05
N GLU A 114 9.35 -10.74 -16.92
CA GLU A 114 10.01 -9.44 -16.94
C GLU A 114 9.93 -8.76 -18.31
N GLY A 115 9.86 -9.55 -19.39
CA GLY A 115 9.69 -9.06 -20.76
C GLY A 115 8.27 -8.58 -21.09
N MET A 116 7.29 -8.89 -20.25
CA MET A 116 5.91 -8.42 -20.43
C MET A 116 5.76 -6.98 -19.96
N ASP A 117 5.05 -6.16 -20.73
CA ASP A 117 4.78 -4.75 -20.34
C ASP A 117 3.55 -4.65 -19.41
N ASN A 118 3.58 -5.42 -18.32
CA ASN A 118 2.52 -5.51 -17.33
C ASN A 118 3.15 -5.60 -15.92
N ALA A 119 2.80 -4.66 -15.02
CA ALA A 119 3.31 -4.61 -13.66
C ALA A 119 3.01 -5.88 -12.85
N TYR A 120 1.80 -6.43 -13.00
CA TYR A 120 1.39 -7.68 -12.35
C TYR A 120 2.25 -8.88 -12.77
N MET A 121 2.59 -8.99 -14.08
CA MET A 121 3.47 -10.07 -14.55
C MET A 121 4.91 -9.90 -14.07
N LYS A 122 5.37 -8.67 -13.86
CA LYS A 122 6.68 -8.41 -13.26
C LYS A 122 6.73 -8.81 -11.77
N GLU A 123 5.62 -8.66 -11.04
CA GLU A 123 5.50 -9.17 -9.68
C GLU A 123 5.54 -10.69 -9.65
N ARG A 124 4.92 -11.38 -10.62
CA ARG A 124 5.02 -12.83 -10.77
C ARG A 124 6.44 -13.33 -10.97
N ALA A 125 7.31 -12.53 -11.61
CA ALA A 125 8.72 -12.86 -11.71
C ALA A 125 9.39 -12.94 -10.32
N ALA A 126 9.02 -12.06 -9.40
CA ALA A 126 9.50 -12.09 -8.02
C ALA A 126 9.00 -13.33 -7.26
N ASP A 127 7.72 -13.69 -7.42
CA ASP A 127 7.13 -14.89 -6.83
C ASP A 127 7.86 -16.16 -7.30
N VAL A 128 8.13 -16.28 -8.61
CA VAL A 128 8.88 -17.42 -9.18
C VAL A 128 10.30 -17.49 -8.59
N LYS A 129 10.96 -16.33 -8.42
CA LYS A 129 12.30 -16.27 -7.81
C LYS A 129 12.28 -16.75 -6.35
N ASP A 130 11.32 -16.28 -5.54
CA ASP A 130 11.20 -16.64 -4.11
C ASP A 130 10.91 -18.13 -3.95
N VAL A 131 9.87 -18.64 -4.64
CA VAL A 131 9.47 -20.04 -4.59
C VAL A 131 10.59 -20.97 -5.05
N THR A 132 11.24 -20.64 -6.17
CA THR A 132 12.34 -21.45 -6.70
C THR A 132 13.56 -21.42 -5.79
N GLY A 133 13.87 -20.26 -5.20
CA GLY A 133 14.93 -20.11 -4.21
C GLY A 133 14.72 -21.03 -2.99
N ARG A 134 13.49 -21.18 -2.53
CA ARG A 134 13.11 -22.10 -1.45
C ARG A 134 13.38 -23.55 -1.83
N VAL A 135 12.90 -24.00 -2.98
CA VAL A 135 13.11 -25.37 -3.47
C VAL A 135 14.61 -25.66 -3.67
N LEU A 136 15.36 -24.71 -4.25
CA LEU A 136 16.81 -24.85 -4.43
C LEU A 136 17.56 -25.01 -3.10
N ARG A 137 17.16 -24.29 -2.07
CA ARG A 137 17.74 -24.43 -0.71
C ARG A 137 17.53 -25.84 -0.15
N HIS A 138 16.33 -26.41 -0.32
CA HIS A 138 16.05 -27.78 0.09
C HIS A 138 16.85 -28.80 -0.74
N ILE A 139 16.94 -28.64 -2.05
CA ILE A 139 17.76 -29.49 -2.93
C ILE A 139 19.24 -29.49 -2.50
N LEU A 140 19.77 -28.32 -2.14
CA LEU A 140 21.18 -28.14 -1.77
C LEU A 140 21.48 -28.39 -0.29
N GLY A 141 20.44 -28.60 0.53
CA GLY A 141 20.58 -28.76 1.98
C GLY A 141 21.11 -27.52 2.70
N ILE A 142 20.87 -26.33 2.12
CA ILE A 142 21.28 -25.05 2.70
C ILE A 142 20.36 -24.72 3.88
N LYS A 143 20.92 -24.59 5.07
CA LYS A 143 20.18 -24.14 6.25
C LYS A 143 19.96 -22.63 6.17
N VAL A 144 18.70 -22.22 6.17
CA VAL A 144 18.30 -20.82 6.33
C VAL A 144 18.22 -20.49 7.81
N ILE A 145 18.55 -19.24 8.16
CA ILE A 145 18.31 -18.73 9.51
C ILE A 145 16.79 -18.72 9.72
N ASP A 146 16.34 -19.47 10.72
CA ASP A 146 14.93 -19.51 11.08
C ASP A 146 14.57 -18.25 11.87
N LEU A 147 14.00 -17.26 11.18
CA LEU A 147 13.56 -15.99 11.77
C LEU A 147 12.36 -16.16 12.73
N SER A 148 11.71 -17.32 12.73
CA SER A 148 10.59 -17.61 13.64
C SER A 148 11.04 -18.02 15.05
N SER A 149 12.29 -18.39 15.21
CA SER A 149 12.86 -18.95 16.46
C SER A 149 14.05 -18.14 16.98
N LEU A 150 14.04 -16.84 16.82
CA LEU A 150 15.07 -15.92 17.32
C LEU A 150 15.16 -15.98 18.84
N LYS A 151 16.38 -16.19 19.37
CA LYS A 151 16.61 -16.26 20.83
C LYS A 151 16.78 -14.90 21.46
N ASP A 152 17.49 -14.02 20.80
CA ASP A 152 17.84 -12.68 21.26
C ASP A 152 17.17 -11.60 20.40
N GLU A 153 17.06 -10.39 20.93
CA GLU A 153 16.63 -9.22 20.17
C GLU A 153 17.75 -8.79 19.21
N VAL A 154 17.42 -8.61 17.93
CA VAL A 154 18.38 -8.34 16.85
C VAL A 154 17.92 -7.24 15.90
N VAL A 155 18.88 -6.60 15.27
CA VAL A 155 18.69 -5.79 14.06
C VAL A 155 18.95 -6.72 12.86
N LEU A 156 17.92 -6.94 12.03
CA LEU A 156 18.08 -7.75 10.82
C LEU A 156 18.76 -6.94 9.73
N VAL A 157 19.82 -7.51 9.15
CA VAL A 157 20.56 -6.93 8.02
C VAL A 157 20.48 -7.94 6.88
N ALA A 158 19.87 -7.53 5.76
CA ALA A 158 19.66 -8.41 4.61
C ALA A 158 19.94 -7.68 3.30
N HIS A 159 20.15 -8.43 2.22
CA HIS A 159 20.15 -7.82 0.89
C HIS A 159 18.77 -7.28 0.54
N ASP A 160 17.73 -8.11 0.71
CA ASP A 160 16.31 -7.74 0.72
C ASP A 160 15.58 -8.67 1.71
N LEU A 161 14.35 -8.37 2.06
CA LEU A 161 13.49 -9.24 2.85
C LEU A 161 12.28 -9.63 2.01
N THR A 162 12.13 -10.95 1.82
CA THR A 162 10.98 -11.47 1.08
C THR A 162 9.70 -11.41 1.92
N PRO A 163 8.51 -11.48 1.28
CA PRO A 163 7.25 -11.65 2.00
C PRO A 163 7.27 -12.83 2.98
N SER A 164 7.88 -13.94 2.57
CA SER A 164 8.04 -15.14 3.40
C SER A 164 8.88 -14.90 4.65
N ASP A 165 9.97 -14.14 4.53
CA ASP A 165 10.85 -13.82 5.67
C ASP A 165 10.11 -12.96 6.70
N THR A 166 9.42 -11.92 6.23
CA THR A 166 8.70 -10.99 7.11
C THR A 166 7.46 -11.61 7.75
N ALA A 167 6.81 -12.55 7.07
CA ALA A 167 5.63 -13.25 7.57
C ALA A 167 5.95 -14.28 8.68
N THR A 168 7.12 -14.92 8.59
CA THR A 168 7.50 -15.98 9.54
C THR A 168 8.26 -15.49 10.77
N MET A 169 8.89 -14.31 10.73
CA MET A 169 9.75 -13.80 11.79
C MET A 169 9.04 -13.60 13.13
N ASP A 170 9.78 -13.76 14.21
CA ASP A 170 9.34 -13.37 15.56
C ASP A 170 9.48 -11.84 15.73
N LYS A 171 8.36 -11.14 15.51
CA LYS A 171 8.28 -9.68 15.60
C LYS A 171 8.71 -9.10 16.94
N SER A 172 8.59 -9.89 18.02
CA SER A 172 8.98 -9.45 19.37
C SER A 172 10.49 -9.39 19.57
N LYS A 173 11.25 -10.01 18.65
CA LYS A 173 12.72 -10.14 18.71
C LYS A 173 13.42 -9.27 17.65
N VAL A 174 12.68 -8.69 16.73
CA VAL A 174 13.25 -7.85 15.68
C VAL A 174 13.17 -6.38 16.08
N LEU A 175 14.32 -5.78 16.36
CA LEU A 175 14.45 -4.37 16.74
C LEU A 175 14.35 -3.43 15.54
N GLY A 176 14.67 -3.90 14.34
CA GLY A 176 14.61 -3.14 13.12
C GLY A 176 15.21 -3.83 11.91
N PHE A 177 15.04 -3.23 10.72
CA PHE A 177 15.49 -3.74 9.43
C PHE A 177 16.49 -2.81 8.75
N LEU A 178 17.53 -3.40 8.18
CA LEU A 178 18.47 -2.72 7.29
C LEU A 178 18.59 -3.54 6.01
N THR A 179 18.30 -2.95 4.83
CA THR A 179 18.45 -3.65 3.55
C THR A 179 19.35 -2.93 2.57
N ASP A 180 20.07 -3.71 1.76
CA ASP A 180 20.96 -3.19 0.71
C ASP A 180 20.15 -2.52 -0.40
N ILE A 181 19.06 -3.16 -0.82
CA ILE A 181 18.18 -2.67 -1.86
C ILE A 181 16.83 -2.22 -1.29
N GLY A 182 16.00 -1.62 -2.14
CA GLY A 182 14.67 -1.17 -1.79
C GLY A 182 14.52 0.35 -1.80
N GLY A 183 13.28 0.77 -1.83
CA GLY A 183 12.86 2.16 -1.78
C GLY A 183 11.68 2.34 -0.84
N ARG A 184 11.11 3.54 -0.72
CA ARG A 184 9.98 3.84 0.17
C ARG A 184 8.71 3.02 -0.13
N THR A 185 8.61 2.45 -1.31
CA THR A 185 7.50 1.62 -1.78
C THR A 185 7.84 0.13 -1.90
N SER A 186 9.05 -0.28 -1.48
CA SER A 186 9.42 -1.70 -1.48
C SER A 186 8.59 -2.49 -0.47
N HIS A 187 8.50 -3.80 -0.68
CA HIS A 187 7.77 -4.69 0.24
C HIS A 187 8.27 -4.54 1.68
N THR A 188 9.59 -4.58 1.90
CA THR A 188 10.21 -4.38 3.21
C THR A 188 9.80 -3.05 3.84
N ALA A 189 9.75 -1.96 3.07
CA ALA A 189 9.35 -0.65 3.56
C ALA A 189 7.85 -0.59 3.94
N ILE A 190 7.00 -1.24 3.18
CA ILE A 190 5.56 -1.33 3.48
C ILE A 190 5.35 -2.15 4.75
N MET A 191 5.94 -3.34 4.81
CA MET A 191 5.81 -4.24 5.96
C MET A 191 6.37 -3.62 7.24
N SER A 192 7.52 -2.94 7.18
CA SER A 192 8.10 -2.30 8.37
C SER A 192 7.18 -1.23 8.96
N ARG A 193 6.49 -0.45 8.11
CA ARG A 193 5.47 0.51 8.56
C ARG A 193 4.24 -0.17 9.16
N THR A 194 3.73 -1.21 8.52
CA THR A 194 2.58 -1.99 9.02
C THR A 194 2.87 -2.62 10.38
N LEU A 195 4.10 -3.10 10.56
CA LEU A 195 4.55 -3.71 11.81
C LEU A 195 5.02 -2.70 12.87
N GLU A 196 5.09 -1.41 12.51
CA GLU A 196 5.65 -0.35 13.35
C GLU A 196 7.10 -0.64 13.82
N ILE A 197 7.90 -1.29 12.96
CA ILE A 197 9.31 -1.63 13.21
C ILE A 197 10.19 -0.64 12.44
N ALA A 198 11.18 -0.04 13.11
CA ALA A 198 12.11 0.89 12.48
C ALA A 198 12.85 0.26 11.30
N ALA A 199 12.99 0.97 10.18
CA ALA A 199 13.64 0.41 8.99
C ALA A 199 14.36 1.45 8.13
N ILE A 200 15.50 1.04 7.58
CA ILE A 200 16.22 1.76 6.53
C ILE A 200 16.46 0.80 5.36
N VAL A 201 16.16 1.26 4.15
CA VAL A 201 16.36 0.52 2.90
C VAL A 201 17.32 1.23 1.96
N GLY A 202 17.84 0.52 0.96
CA GLY A 202 18.71 1.12 -0.06
C GLY A 202 20.10 1.52 0.45
N LEU A 203 20.67 0.76 1.38
CA LEU A 203 22.00 0.99 1.93
C LEU A 203 23.15 0.56 0.99
N SER A 204 22.85 -0.22 -0.04
CA SER A 204 23.73 -0.74 -1.08
C SER A 204 24.74 -1.80 -0.66
N ASP A 205 25.34 -1.71 0.52
CA ASP A 205 26.42 -2.57 0.98
C ASP A 205 26.38 -2.91 2.48
N ALA A 206 25.20 -2.83 3.09
CA ALA A 206 25.00 -3.11 4.52
C ALA A 206 25.43 -4.54 4.86
N THR A 207 25.03 -5.54 4.07
CA THR A 207 25.38 -6.95 4.26
C THR A 207 26.88 -7.24 4.15
N LYS A 208 27.62 -6.42 3.40
CA LYS A 208 29.08 -6.54 3.25
C LYS A 208 29.85 -5.83 4.35
N THR A 209 29.27 -4.74 4.86
CA THR A 209 29.91 -3.83 5.82
C THR A 209 29.65 -4.25 7.27
N ILE A 210 28.41 -4.66 7.56
CA ILE A 210 27.97 -5.08 8.89
C ILE A 210 28.21 -6.58 9.02
N LYS A 211 28.79 -7.01 10.13
CA LYS A 211 29.02 -8.42 10.42
C LYS A 211 28.05 -8.90 11.48
N ASP A 212 27.86 -10.20 11.50
CA ASP A 212 27.06 -10.85 12.53
C ASP A 212 27.56 -10.51 13.94
N ASN A 213 26.64 -10.14 14.82
CA ASN A 213 26.90 -9.63 16.19
C ASN A 213 27.56 -8.24 16.30
N ASP A 214 27.79 -7.51 15.21
CA ASP A 214 28.16 -6.09 15.32
C ASP A 214 27.08 -5.31 16.06
N MET A 215 27.50 -4.37 16.92
CA MET A 215 26.57 -3.42 17.53
C MET A 215 26.16 -2.38 16.49
N VAL A 216 24.86 -2.25 16.27
CA VAL A 216 24.31 -1.32 15.29
C VAL A 216 23.33 -0.38 15.96
N ILE A 217 23.44 0.89 15.60
CA ILE A 217 22.44 1.93 15.88
C ILE A 217 21.95 2.46 14.55
N PHE A 218 20.63 2.65 14.41
CA PHE A 218 20.11 3.38 13.28
C PHE A 218 18.85 4.17 13.63
N ASP A 219 18.61 5.20 12.84
CA ASP A 219 17.48 6.09 12.91
C ASP A 219 16.67 6.03 11.61
N GLY A 220 15.48 5.46 11.70
CA GLY A 220 14.57 5.26 10.56
C GLY A 220 14.00 6.55 9.99
N ASP A 221 14.07 7.67 10.70
CA ASP A 221 13.63 8.98 10.21
C ASP A 221 14.74 9.65 9.39
N THR A 222 15.97 9.66 9.91
CA THR A 222 17.12 10.30 9.24
C THR A 222 17.78 9.41 8.19
N GLY A 223 17.63 8.09 8.28
CA GLY A 223 18.29 7.12 7.42
C GLY A 223 19.77 6.90 7.77
N GLU A 224 20.21 7.28 8.96
CA GLU A 224 21.60 7.15 9.43
C GLU A 224 21.80 5.81 10.15
N VAL A 225 22.94 5.14 9.84
CA VAL A 225 23.35 3.86 10.44
C VAL A 225 24.77 3.96 10.96
N PHE A 226 24.99 3.54 12.18
CA PHE A 226 26.29 3.50 12.87
C PHE A 226 26.62 2.05 13.24
N VAL A 227 27.79 1.59 12.82
CA VAL A 227 28.29 0.23 13.09
C VAL A 227 29.41 0.31 14.11
N ASN A 228 29.32 -0.51 15.16
CA ASN A 228 30.25 -0.53 16.31
C ASN A 228 30.54 0.89 16.84
N PRO A 229 29.50 1.66 17.19
CA PRO A 229 29.64 3.03 17.68
C PRO A 229 30.35 3.09 19.05
N GLU A 230 30.95 4.25 19.34
CA GLU A 230 31.48 4.52 20.68
C GLU A 230 30.35 4.63 21.71
N GLN A 231 30.68 4.35 22.98
CA GLN A 231 29.69 4.35 24.06
C GLN A 231 28.92 5.68 24.19
N SER A 232 29.57 6.80 23.95
CA SER A 232 28.94 8.13 23.97
C SER A 232 27.80 8.25 22.95
N LEU A 233 27.95 7.64 21.78
CA LEU A 233 26.90 7.64 20.75
C LEU A 233 25.76 6.68 21.11
N ILE A 234 26.10 5.53 21.74
CA ILE A 234 25.09 4.60 22.26
C ILE A 234 24.22 5.30 23.30
N ASP A 235 24.84 6.04 24.23
CA ASP A 235 24.14 6.78 25.28
C ASP A 235 23.24 7.88 24.69
N GLU A 236 23.74 8.63 23.69
CA GLU A 236 22.96 9.65 22.98
C GLU A 236 21.73 9.06 22.30
N TYR A 237 21.87 7.99 21.53
CA TYR A 237 20.76 7.38 20.82
C TYR A 237 19.81 6.61 21.74
N THR A 238 20.30 6.10 22.86
CA THR A 238 19.46 5.51 23.91
C THR A 238 18.53 6.57 24.51
N GLU A 239 19.05 7.77 24.77
CA GLU A 239 18.22 8.88 25.24
C GLU A 239 17.24 9.37 24.15
N LYS A 240 17.66 9.48 22.90
CA LYS A 240 16.76 9.79 21.78
C LYS A 240 15.63 8.77 21.66
N LYS A 241 15.95 7.47 21.76
CA LYS A 241 14.95 6.38 21.74
C LYS A 241 13.97 6.51 22.90
N ARG A 242 14.46 6.78 24.11
CA ARG A 242 13.62 6.99 25.30
C ARG A 242 12.64 8.15 25.09
N LEU A 243 13.12 9.28 24.55
CA LEU A 243 12.29 10.44 24.26
C LEU A 243 11.24 10.14 23.20
N PHE A 244 11.60 9.43 22.14
CA PHE A 244 10.67 8.99 21.09
C PHE A 244 9.56 8.07 21.66
N GLU A 245 9.93 7.12 22.52
CA GLU A 245 8.96 6.23 23.17
C GLU A 245 8.06 6.97 24.17
N GLU A 246 8.58 7.97 24.86
CA GLU A 246 7.80 8.84 25.75
C GLU A 246 6.81 9.69 24.97
N GLU A 247 7.24 10.31 23.86
CA GLU A 247 6.36 11.05 22.98
C GLU A 247 5.24 10.16 22.43
N LYS A 248 5.56 8.94 21.99
CA LYS A 248 4.56 7.95 21.55
C LYS A 248 3.54 7.65 22.67
N LYS A 249 3.99 7.45 23.90
CA LYS A 249 3.11 7.24 25.06
C LYS A 249 2.25 8.46 25.39
N GLU A 250 2.82 9.68 25.28
CA GLU A 250 2.05 10.91 25.47
C GLU A 250 0.95 11.06 24.42
N LEU A 251 1.23 10.70 23.15
CA LEU A 251 0.21 10.68 22.09
C LEU A 251 -0.90 9.66 22.40
N GLU A 252 -0.57 8.50 22.96
CA GLU A 252 -1.59 7.52 23.38
C GLU A 252 -2.54 8.08 24.46
N LEU A 253 -2.07 8.98 25.32
CA LEU A 253 -2.91 9.64 26.32
C LEU A 253 -3.92 10.63 25.71
N LEU A 254 -3.78 10.96 24.42
CA LEU A 254 -4.73 11.79 23.70
C LEU A 254 -5.95 11.01 23.20
N LYS A 255 -5.90 9.68 23.17
CA LYS A 255 -7.03 8.83 22.76
C LYS A 255 -8.25 9.11 23.66
N GLY A 256 -9.42 9.17 23.04
CA GLY A 256 -10.67 9.54 23.72
C GLY A 256 -10.86 11.02 24.03
N LYS A 257 -9.86 11.87 23.72
CA LYS A 257 -10.00 13.32 23.87
C LYS A 257 -10.48 13.95 22.56
N LYS A 258 -11.38 14.93 22.69
CA LYS A 258 -11.84 15.69 21.52
C LYS A 258 -10.68 16.50 20.93
N SER A 259 -10.59 16.51 19.61
CA SER A 259 -9.63 17.30 18.84
C SER A 259 -10.04 18.77 18.81
N VAL A 260 -9.51 19.58 19.73
CA VAL A 260 -9.84 21.00 19.84
C VAL A 260 -8.58 21.85 19.74
N THR A 261 -8.72 22.98 19.02
CA THR A 261 -7.67 23.98 18.93
C THR A 261 -7.52 24.74 20.27
N THR A 262 -6.43 25.50 20.45
CA THR A 262 -6.17 26.27 21.66
C THR A 262 -7.23 27.32 21.96
N ASP A 263 -7.97 27.79 20.95
CA ASP A 263 -9.12 28.70 21.11
C ASP A 263 -10.45 27.97 21.30
N GLY A 264 -10.42 26.62 21.45
CA GLY A 264 -11.57 25.79 21.81
C GLY A 264 -12.43 25.33 20.63
N LYS A 265 -11.98 25.53 19.38
CA LYS A 265 -12.70 25.08 18.20
C LYS A 265 -12.44 23.57 17.97
N HIS A 266 -13.51 22.78 17.88
CA HIS A 266 -13.41 21.38 17.51
C HIS A 266 -13.06 21.22 16.01
N VAL A 267 -12.12 20.34 15.72
CA VAL A 267 -11.73 19.94 14.36
C VAL A 267 -11.80 18.41 14.29
N GLU A 268 -12.65 17.89 13.39
CA GLU A 268 -12.80 16.45 13.17
C GLU A 268 -11.50 15.89 12.57
N LEU A 269 -10.81 14.99 13.28
CA LEU A 269 -9.63 14.28 12.79
C LEU A 269 -10.05 12.93 12.21
N ALA A 270 -9.98 12.81 10.91
CA ALA A 270 -10.39 11.63 10.18
C ALA A 270 -9.21 11.00 9.45
N GLY A 271 -9.21 9.67 9.34
CA GLY A 271 -8.18 8.94 8.61
C GLY A 271 -8.52 8.69 7.16
N ASN A 272 -7.52 8.33 6.36
CA ASN A 272 -7.69 7.93 4.98
C ASN A 272 -7.50 6.42 4.86
N ILE A 273 -8.37 5.77 4.07
CA ILE A 273 -8.32 4.33 3.82
C ILE A 273 -8.30 4.00 2.32
N GLY A 274 -7.71 2.87 1.97
CA GLY A 274 -7.75 2.27 0.65
C GLY A 274 -8.64 1.03 0.60
N THR A 275 -8.71 0.30 1.72
CA THR A 275 -9.47 -0.95 1.85
C THR A 275 -10.27 -0.97 3.16
N PRO A 276 -11.28 -1.86 3.29
CA PRO A 276 -11.99 -2.06 4.56
C PRO A 276 -11.07 -2.51 5.71
N ASN A 277 -9.97 -3.19 5.43
CA ASN A 277 -9.03 -3.69 6.45
C ASN A 277 -8.31 -2.55 7.19
N ASP A 278 -8.21 -1.36 6.59
CA ASP A 278 -7.58 -0.19 7.21
C ASP A 278 -8.37 0.37 8.42
N ILE A 279 -9.64 -0.05 8.60
CA ILE A 279 -10.53 0.43 9.66
C ILE A 279 -9.98 0.11 11.04
N GLU A 280 -9.42 -1.07 11.23
CA GLU A 280 -8.85 -1.47 12.51
C GLU A 280 -7.78 -0.46 12.97
N GLY A 281 -6.92 -0.05 12.03
CA GLY A 281 -5.92 0.98 12.28
C GLY A 281 -6.52 2.34 12.67
N LEU A 282 -7.63 2.73 12.05
CA LEU A 282 -8.33 3.97 12.39
C LEU A 282 -8.92 3.94 13.79
N ILE A 283 -9.57 2.83 14.16
CA ILE A 283 -10.17 2.66 15.48
C ILE A 283 -9.09 2.61 16.55
N LYS A 284 -8.01 1.86 16.31
CA LYS A 284 -6.84 1.80 17.20
C LYS A 284 -6.25 3.19 17.49
N ASN A 285 -6.28 4.08 16.50
CA ASN A 285 -5.77 5.46 16.61
C ASN A 285 -6.85 6.51 16.91
N ASP A 286 -8.05 6.08 17.31
CA ASP A 286 -9.17 6.94 17.74
C ASP A 286 -9.61 7.96 16.68
N ALA A 287 -9.59 7.58 15.40
CA ALA A 287 -10.07 8.43 14.34
C ALA A 287 -11.55 8.80 14.53
N GLU A 288 -11.90 10.07 14.31
CA GLU A 288 -13.26 10.58 14.45
C GLU A 288 -14.13 10.28 13.21
N GLY A 289 -13.54 9.70 12.16
CA GLY A 289 -14.21 9.32 10.92
C GLY A 289 -13.24 8.85 9.85
N VAL A 290 -13.80 8.55 8.68
CA VAL A 290 -13.05 8.37 7.44
C VAL A 290 -13.13 9.66 6.64
N GLY A 291 -11.99 10.34 6.47
CA GLY A 291 -11.89 11.57 5.69
C GLY A 291 -11.81 11.32 4.18
N LEU A 292 -11.29 10.15 3.80
CA LEU A 292 -11.22 9.69 2.42
C LEU A 292 -11.16 8.17 2.36
N TYR A 293 -12.17 7.54 1.78
CA TYR A 293 -12.06 6.19 1.25
C TYR A 293 -11.76 6.26 -0.25
N ARG A 294 -10.59 5.76 -0.64
CA ARG A 294 -10.11 5.72 -2.03
C ARG A 294 -10.64 4.48 -2.71
N THR A 295 -11.76 4.63 -3.41
CA THR A 295 -12.44 3.49 -4.05
C THR A 295 -11.69 2.91 -5.24
N GLU A 296 -10.70 3.62 -5.79
CA GLU A 296 -9.89 3.15 -6.91
C GLU A 296 -9.17 1.81 -6.64
N PHE A 297 -8.83 1.51 -5.39
CA PHE A 297 -8.21 0.21 -5.04
C PHE A 297 -9.14 -0.97 -5.33
N LEU A 298 -10.46 -0.84 -5.15
CA LEU A 298 -11.42 -1.88 -5.54
C LEU A 298 -11.37 -2.18 -7.04
N TYR A 299 -11.11 -1.16 -7.85
CA TYR A 299 -11.02 -1.30 -9.29
C TYR A 299 -9.65 -1.80 -9.74
N MET A 300 -8.57 -1.35 -9.09
CA MET A 300 -7.21 -1.74 -9.44
C MET A 300 -6.90 -3.20 -9.07
N ASN A 301 -7.52 -3.71 -7.99
CA ASN A 301 -7.35 -5.08 -7.52
C ASN A 301 -8.34 -6.07 -8.19
N SER A 302 -8.98 -5.67 -9.29
CA SER A 302 -9.95 -6.50 -10.02
C SER A 302 -9.49 -6.71 -11.46
N ASP A 303 -9.97 -7.82 -12.07
CA ASP A 303 -9.73 -8.13 -13.49
C ASP A 303 -10.83 -7.57 -14.42
N LYS A 304 -11.87 -6.99 -13.85
CA LYS A 304 -13.01 -6.35 -14.52
C LYS A 304 -13.55 -5.22 -13.66
N PHE A 305 -14.43 -4.37 -14.20
CA PHE A 305 -15.13 -3.40 -13.38
C PHE A 305 -15.90 -4.08 -12.25
N PRO A 306 -15.69 -3.70 -10.97
CA PRO A 306 -16.37 -4.30 -9.83
C PRO A 306 -17.90 -4.20 -9.97
N GLU A 307 -18.58 -5.31 -9.76
CA GLU A 307 -20.03 -5.37 -9.78
C GLU A 307 -20.64 -4.61 -8.59
N GLU A 308 -21.93 -4.27 -8.69
CA GLU A 308 -22.64 -3.51 -7.65
C GLU A 308 -22.53 -4.16 -6.27
N ASP A 309 -22.69 -5.50 -6.19
CA ASP A 309 -22.64 -6.22 -4.93
C ASP A 309 -21.24 -6.24 -4.30
N THR A 310 -20.19 -6.39 -5.11
CA THR A 310 -18.80 -6.32 -4.64
C THR A 310 -18.50 -4.96 -4.02
N GLN A 311 -18.92 -3.89 -4.68
CA GLN A 311 -18.75 -2.53 -4.16
C GLN A 311 -19.60 -2.29 -2.91
N TYR A 312 -20.85 -2.79 -2.91
CA TYR A 312 -21.78 -2.67 -1.78
C TYR A 312 -21.19 -3.32 -0.52
N GLU A 313 -20.68 -4.55 -0.60
CA GLU A 313 -20.11 -5.23 0.57
C GLU A 313 -18.89 -4.48 1.12
N ALA A 314 -18.02 -3.96 0.27
CA ALA A 314 -16.87 -3.16 0.69
C ALA A 314 -17.30 -1.86 1.41
N TYR A 315 -18.27 -1.14 0.85
CA TYR A 315 -18.77 0.12 1.47
C TYR A 315 -19.52 -0.14 2.76
N LYS A 316 -20.32 -1.21 2.81
CA LYS A 316 -21.04 -1.64 4.00
C LYS A 316 -20.06 -1.99 5.12
N ALA A 317 -19.02 -2.79 4.84
CA ALA A 317 -18.00 -3.16 5.82
C ALA A 317 -17.36 -1.92 6.47
N VAL A 318 -17.03 -0.90 5.65
CA VAL A 318 -16.46 0.36 6.15
C VAL A 318 -17.46 1.12 7.02
N LEU A 319 -18.73 1.23 6.59
CA LEU A 319 -19.75 1.97 7.32
C LEU A 319 -20.11 1.31 8.66
N GLU A 320 -20.23 -0.02 8.68
CA GLU A 320 -20.47 -0.78 9.91
C GLU A 320 -19.28 -0.72 10.86
N GLY A 321 -18.05 -0.90 10.32
CA GLY A 321 -16.81 -0.85 11.12
C GLY A 321 -16.55 0.49 11.77
N MET A 322 -17.03 1.59 11.20
CA MET A 322 -16.89 2.94 11.78
C MET A 322 -17.94 3.28 12.84
N GLU A 323 -18.86 2.39 13.17
CA GLU A 323 -19.79 2.48 14.31
C GLU A 323 -20.56 3.82 14.38
N GLY A 324 -21.05 4.29 13.23
CA GLY A 324 -21.81 5.54 13.12
C GLY A 324 -20.97 6.82 13.03
N LYS A 325 -19.64 6.74 13.07
CA LYS A 325 -18.76 7.84 12.72
C LYS A 325 -18.89 8.16 11.21
N PRO A 326 -18.66 9.40 10.78
CA PRO A 326 -18.82 9.78 9.37
C PRO A 326 -17.77 9.11 8.46
N VAL A 327 -18.22 8.71 7.27
CA VAL A 327 -17.37 8.10 6.26
C VAL A 327 -17.52 8.85 4.94
N VAL A 328 -16.45 9.52 4.50
CA VAL A 328 -16.40 10.16 3.18
C VAL A 328 -15.86 9.17 2.16
N ILE A 329 -16.71 8.74 1.22
CA ILE A 329 -16.33 7.86 0.12
C ILE A 329 -16.22 8.68 -1.16
N ARG A 330 -15.03 8.68 -1.75
CA ARG A 330 -14.77 9.33 -3.03
C ARG A 330 -15.22 8.40 -4.17
N THR A 331 -15.99 8.95 -5.12
CA THR A 331 -16.31 8.21 -6.34
C THR A 331 -15.05 8.01 -7.17
N LEU A 332 -15.12 7.11 -8.14
CA LEU A 332 -14.01 6.64 -8.95
C LEU A 332 -13.06 7.76 -9.41
N ASP A 333 -11.78 7.61 -9.09
CA ASP A 333 -10.70 8.51 -9.52
C ASP A 333 -9.60 7.73 -10.26
N ILE A 334 -9.97 7.16 -11.41
CA ILE A 334 -9.09 6.45 -12.34
C ILE A 334 -8.69 7.38 -13.48
N GLY A 335 -7.48 7.20 -14.00
CA GLY A 335 -6.81 8.01 -15.01
C GLY A 335 -5.58 8.71 -14.46
N GLY A 336 -4.84 9.41 -15.31
CA GLY A 336 -3.55 9.97 -14.92
C GLY A 336 -2.48 8.88 -14.74
N ASP A 337 -2.05 8.69 -13.51
CA ASP A 337 -1.09 7.65 -13.08
C ASP A 337 -1.75 6.30 -12.73
N LYS A 338 -3.07 6.28 -12.53
CA LYS A 338 -3.83 5.09 -12.14
C LYS A 338 -4.44 4.42 -13.37
N LYS A 339 -3.92 3.25 -13.72
CA LYS A 339 -4.37 2.46 -14.86
C LYS A 339 -5.07 1.19 -14.40
N LEU A 340 -6.05 0.74 -15.18
CA LEU A 340 -6.70 -0.56 -15.02
C LEU A 340 -6.19 -1.50 -16.11
N SER A 341 -5.81 -2.72 -15.75
CA SER A 341 -5.30 -3.72 -16.69
C SER A 341 -6.34 -4.17 -17.73
N TYR A 342 -7.61 -4.10 -17.37
CA TYR A 342 -8.75 -4.56 -18.17
C TYR A 342 -9.52 -3.41 -18.87
N PHE A 343 -9.08 -2.14 -18.71
CA PHE A 343 -9.72 -0.98 -19.33
C PHE A 343 -8.67 -0.13 -20.04
N GLU A 344 -8.60 -0.28 -21.35
CA GLU A 344 -7.68 0.48 -22.18
C GLU A 344 -8.21 1.92 -22.36
N MET A 345 -7.40 2.88 -21.94
CA MET A 345 -7.65 4.30 -22.14
C MET A 345 -6.75 4.82 -23.27
N GLU A 346 -7.29 5.73 -24.08
CA GLU A 346 -6.49 6.37 -25.12
C GLU A 346 -5.26 7.06 -24.53
N LYS A 347 -4.15 6.98 -25.23
CA LYS A 347 -2.91 7.62 -24.78
C LYS A 347 -3.01 9.13 -24.96
N GLU A 348 -3.04 9.84 -23.85
CA GLU A 348 -3.08 11.30 -23.81
C GLU A 348 -1.69 11.91 -23.66
N MET A 349 -1.50 13.12 -24.18
CA MET A 349 -0.26 13.88 -24.02
C MET A 349 -0.05 14.37 -22.58
N ASN A 350 -1.13 14.68 -21.88
CA ASN A 350 -1.14 15.16 -20.49
C ASN A 350 -2.24 14.43 -19.69
N PRO A 351 -2.04 13.18 -19.29
CA PRO A 351 -3.08 12.35 -18.67
C PRO A 351 -3.70 12.95 -17.40
N PHE A 352 -2.91 13.69 -16.60
CA PHE A 352 -3.44 14.37 -15.41
C PHE A 352 -4.43 15.51 -15.74
N LEU A 353 -4.36 16.10 -16.94
CA LEU A 353 -5.27 17.15 -17.43
C LEU A 353 -6.39 16.57 -18.30
N GLY A 354 -6.46 15.27 -18.47
CA GLY A 354 -7.26 14.60 -19.47
C GLY A 354 -8.53 13.93 -18.95
N TYR A 355 -8.82 12.79 -19.57
CA TYR A 355 -10.01 11.97 -19.36
C TYR A 355 -9.84 11.09 -18.13
N ARG A 356 -10.22 11.61 -16.96
CA ARG A 356 -10.11 10.90 -15.67
C ARG A 356 -11.25 11.27 -14.73
N ALA A 357 -11.41 10.45 -13.69
CA ALA A 357 -12.28 10.70 -12.55
C ALA A 357 -13.73 11.02 -12.96
N ILE A 358 -14.28 12.15 -12.50
CA ILE A 358 -15.66 12.53 -12.81
C ILE A 358 -15.92 12.65 -14.33
N ARG A 359 -14.94 13.03 -15.13
CA ARG A 359 -15.09 13.15 -16.59
C ARG A 359 -15.36 11.79 -17.22
N LEU A 360 -14.61 10.76 -16.78
CA LEU A 360 -14.85 9.37 -17.15
C LEU A 360 -16.23 8.91 -16.67
N CYS A 361 -16.59 9.20 -15.42
CA CYS A 361 -17.86 8.81 -14.81
C CYS A 361 -19.07 9.42 -15.55
N LEU A 362 -18.96 10.68 -16.00
CA LEU A 362 -20.03 11.36 -16.72
C LEU A 362 -20.18 10.87 -18.18
N ASP A 363 -19.13 10.33 -18.77
CA ASP A 363 -19.16 9.71 -20.11
C ASP A 363 -19.59 8.24 -20.03
N LYS A 364 -19.01 7.46 -19.10
CA LYS A 364 -19.36 6.07 -18.86
C LYS A 364 -20.36 5.95 -17.71
N THR A 365 -21.56 6.48 -17.94
CA THR A 365 -22.58 6.59 -16.89
C THR A 365 -22.97 5.29 -16.23
N GLU A 366 -22.87 4.14 -16.93
CA GLU A 366 -23.17 2.83 -16.35
C GLU A 366 -22.21 2.47 -15.22
N ILE A 367 -20.89 2.73 -15.39
CA ILE A 367 -19.90 2.51 -14.33
C ILE A 367 -20.21 3.38 -13.12
N PHE A 368 -20.55 4.65 -13.38
CA PHE A 368 -20.88 5.61 -12.33
C PHE A 368 -22.17 5.24 -11.60
N LYS A 369 -23.23 4.83 -12.33
CA LYS A 369 -24.49 4.36 -11.74
C LYS A 369 -24.29 3.12 -10.88
N THR A 370 -23.51 2.15 -11.35
CA THR A 370 -23.18 0.94 -10.56
C THR A 370 -22.55 1.32 -9.22
N GLN A 371 -21.57 2.24 -9.21
CA GLN A 371 -20.94 2.72 -8.00
C GLN A 371 -21.93 3.47 -7.09
N LEU A 372 -22.72 4.38 -7.65
CA LEU A 372 -23.71 5.15 -6.89
C LEU A 372 -24.81 4.26 -6.28
N ARG A 373 -25.28 3.24 -7.01
CA ARG A 373 -26.25 2.27 -6.50
C ARG A 373 -25.67 1.54 -5.28
N ALA A 374 -24.43 1.03 -5.38
CA ALA A 374 -23.74 0.39 -4.26
C ALA A 374 -23.59 1.33 -3.05
N LEU A 375 -23.20 2.59 -3.28
CA LEU A 375 -23.08 3.62 -2.22
C LEU A 375 -24.41 3.89 -1.52
N TYR A 376 -25.49 4.12 -2.29
CA TYR A 376 -26.80 4.37 -1.70
C TYR A 376 -27.35 3.14 -0.96
N ARG A 377 -27.19 1.93 -1.49
CA ARG A 377 -27.53 0.69 -0.78
C ARG A 377 -26.78 0.57 0.55
N ALA A 378 -25.49 0.86 0.54
CA ALA A 378 -24.66 0.80 1.74
C ALA A 378 -25.02 1.90 2.76
N SER A 379 -25.65 2.99 2.36
CA SER A 379 -25.90 4.15 3.21
C SER A 379 -26.81 3.89 4.44
N VAL A 380 -27.53 2.78 4.47
CA VAL A 380 -28.36 2.38 5.62
C VAL A 380 -27.53 1.81 6.78
N HIS A 381 -26.26 1.46 6.53
CA HIS A 381 -25.37 0.84 7.51
C HIS A 381 -24.52 1.84 8.30
N GLY A 382 -24.55 3.14 7.96
CA GLY A 382 -23.77 4.15 8.67
C GLY A 382 -23.90 5.55 8.09
N LYS A 383 -23.05 6.46 8.54
CA LYS A 383 -23.10 7.88 8.14
C LYS A 383 -22.28 8.12 6.89
N LEU A 384 -22.86 7.83 5.74
CA LEU A 384 -22.22 8.00 4.43
C LEU A 384 -22.19 9.48 3.99
N ARG A 385 -21.04 9.89 3.46
CA ARG A 385 -20.81 11.13 2.69
C ARG A 385 -20.20 10.78 1.34
N ILE A 386 -20.81 11.22 0.24
CA ILE A 386 -20.32 10.98 -1.13
C ILE A 386 -19.54 12.20 -1.61
N MET A 387 -18.37 11.98 -2.16
CA MET A 387 -17.47 13.04 -2.64
C MET A 387 -17.07 12.81 -4.08
N PHE A 388 -17.31 13.81 -4.95
CA PHE A 388 -16.91 13.78 -6.35
C PHE A 388 -15.51 14.37 -6.55
N PRO A 389 -14.57 13.61 -7.17
CA PRO A 389 -13.25 14.12 -7.53
C PRO A 389 -13.28 14.97 -8.81
N MET A 390 -12.25 15.77 -9.02
CA MET A 390 -11.92 16.45 -10.29
C MET A 390 -13.02 17.35 -10.89
N ILE A 391 -13.97 17.81 -10.08
CA ILE A 391 -14.97 18.80 -10.53
C ILE A 391 -14.27 20.10 -10.90
N SER A 392 -14.52 20.60 -12.10
CA SER A 392 -13.94 21.84 -12.63
C SER A 392 -14.97 22.92 -12.95
N SER A 393 -16.25 22.55 -13.04
CA SER A 393 -17.35 23.48 -13.36
C SER A 393 -18.65 23.14 -12.62
N LEU A 394 -19.61 24.08 -12.64
CA LEU A 394 -20.93 23.86 -12.06
C LEU A 394 -21.73 22.81 -12.88
N GLU A 395 -21.56 22.78 -14.18
CA GLU A 395 -22.25 21.85 -15.08
C GLU A 395 -21.89 20.39 -14.75
N GLU A 396 -20.60 20.11 -14.53
CA GLU A 396 -20.15 18.76 -14.12
C GLU A 396 -20.79 18.35 -12.79
N LEU A 397 -20.80 19.23 -11.80
CA LEU A 397 -21.40 18.97 -10.49
C LEU A 397 -22.91 18.69 -10.61
N LEU A 398 -23.65 19.54 -11.36
CA LEU A 398 -25.07 19.36 -11.51
C LEU A 398 -25.44 18.09 -12.27
N LYS A 399 -24.65 17.71 -13.30
CA LYS A 399 -24.84 16.47 -14.04
C LYS A 399 -24.56 15.23 -13.15
N ALA A 400 -23.52 15.27 -12.31
CA ALA A 400 -23.27 14.19 -11.35
C ALA A 400 -24.43 14.03 -10.35
N LYS A 401 -24.98 15.14 -9.84
CA LYS A 401 -26.15 15.13 -8.94
C LYS A 401 -27.43 14.67 -9.65
N GLU A 402 -27.60 14.96 -10.92
CA GLU A 402 -28.71 14.43 -11.72
C GLU A 402 -28.67 12.91 -11.78
N ILE A 403 -27.50 12.31 -12.05
CA ILE A 403 -27.32 10.86 -12.05
C ILE A 403 -27.59 10.26 -10.65
N CYS A 404 -27.16 10.93 -9.58
CA CYS A 404 -27.52 10.51 -8.21
C CYS A 404 -29.05 10.44 -8.00
N ASN A 405 -29.76 11.44 -8.54
CA ASN A 405 -31.24 11.47 -8.42
C ASN A 405 -31.90 10.39 -9.28
N GLU A 406 -31.35 10.07 -10.43
CA GLU A 406 -31.80 8.93 -11.25
C GLU A 406 -31.65 7.62 -10.47
N VAL A 407 -30.46 7.37 -9.92
CA VAL A 407 -30.16 6.17 -9.12
C VAL A 407 -31.10 6.05 -7.92
N LYS A 408 -31.36 7.15 -7.19
CA LYS A 408 -32.32 7.15 -6.08
C LYS A 408 -33.73 6.75 -6.53
N LYS A 409 -34.17 7.19 -7.71
CA LYS A 409 -35.47 6.83 -8.29
C LYS A 409 -35.49 5.35 -8.68
N GLU A 410 -34.42 4.84 -9.30
CA GLU A 410 -34.28 3.43 -9.67
C GLU A 410 -34.40 2.54 -8.41
N LEU A 411 -33.60 2.79 -7.37
CA LEU A 411 -33.65 2.05 -6.11
C LEU A 411 -35.02 2.11 -5.44
N SER A 412 -35.68 3.29 -5.44
CA SER A 412 -37.03 3.43 -4.89
C SER A 412 -38.07 2.61 -5.65
N ASN A 413 -37.97 2.55 -7.00
CA ASN A 413 -38.87 1.75 -7.84
C ASN A 413 -38.65 0.24 -7.62
N GLU A 414 -37.43 -0.18 -7.29
CA GLU A 414 -37.06 -1.55 -6.97
C GLU A 414 -37.40 -1.93 -5.52
N GLY A 415 -37.81 -0.98 -4.69
CA GLY A 415 -38.10 -1.20 -3.26
C GLY A 415 -36.85 -1.37 -2.41
N ILE A 416 -35.70 -0.90 -2.89
CA ILE A 416 -34.43 -0.96 -2.17
C ILE A 416 -34.30 0.27 -1.27
N GLU A 417 -34.02 0.03 0.01
CA GLU A 417 -33.86 1.10 1.00
C GLU A 417 -32.50 1.79 0.87
N TYR A 418 -32.48 3.10 1.10
CA TYR A 418 -31.30 3.93 1.22
C TYR A 418 -31.54 5.12 2.16
N SER A 419 -30.47 5.63 2.78
CA SER A 419 -30.55 6.81 3.65
C SER A 419 -30.88 8.08 2.84
N LYS A 420 -31.78 8.88 3.35
CA LYS A 420 -32.13 10.19 2.76
C LYS A 420 -31.17 11.28 3.17
N ASP A 421 -30.35 11.04 4.19
CA ASP A 421 -29.46 12.02 4.83
C ASP A 421 -28.01 11.91 4.33
N VAL A 422 -27.81 11.34 3.13
CA VAL A 422 -26.50 11.24 2.50
C VAL A 422 -26.04 12.62 2.07
N GLU A 423 -24.99 13.13 2.69
CA GLU A 423 -24.32 14.38 2.27
C GLU A 423 -23.57 14.17 0.95
N ILE A 424 -23.70 15.13 0.02
CA ILE A 424 -22.99 15.14 -1.26
C ILE A 424 -22.04 16.33 -1.27
N GLY A 425 -20.76 16.04 -1.37
CA GLY A 425 -19.70 17.04 -1.52
C GLY A 425 -18.83 16.83 -2.75
N MET A 426 -17.83 17.65 -2.87
CA MET A 426 -16.84 17.55 -3.94
C MET A 426 -15.44 17.85 -3.43
N MET A 427 -14.45 17.30 -4.13
CA MET A 427 -13.05 17.65 -3.91
C MET A 427 -12.71 18.95 -4.62
N ILE A 428 -12.13 19.89 -3.88
CA ILE A 428 -11.56 21.13 -4.44
C ILE A 428 -10.07 20.85 -4.69
N GLU A 429 -9.77 20.49 -5.91
CA GLU A 429 -8.42 20.14 -6.36
C GLU A 429 -8.09 20.77 -7.72
N VAL A 430 -9.10 21.22 -8.45
CA VAL A 430 -8.94 21.97 -9.71
C VAL A 430 -9.03 23.47 -9.39
N PRO A 431 -8.06 24.31 -9.81
CA PRO A 431 -8.07 25.74 -9.51
C PRO A 431 -9.33 26.48 -9.98
N SER A 432 -9.93 26.08 -11.11
CA SER A 432 -11.20 26.67 -11.57
C SER A 432 -12.33 26.47 -10.56
N ALA A 433 -12.45 25.28 -9.96
CA ALA A 433 -13.42 25.02 -8.90
C ALA A 433 -13.15 25.86 -7.64
N ALA A 434 -11.88 26.03 -7.28
CA ALA A 434 -11.51 26.87 -6.15
C ALA A 434 -11.92 28.34 -6.37
N VAL A 435 -11.74 28.87 -7.59
CA VAL A 435 -12.10 30.25 -7.94
C VAL A 435 -13.60 30.49 -7.90
N ILE A 436 -14.43 29.53 -8.35
CA ILE A 436 -15.90 29.63 -8.38
C ILE A 436 -16.56 28.95 -7.19
N SER A 437 -15.83 28.75 -6.09
CA SER A 437 -16.32 28.01 -4.91
C SER A 437 -17.53 28.68 -4.24
N ASP A 438 -17.74 29.97 -4.39
CA ASP A 438 -18.96 30.69 -3.97
C ASP A 438 -20.22 30.25 -4.71
N ILE A 439 -20.09 29.89 -5.98
CA ILE A 439 -21.18 29.33 -6.79
C ILE A 439 -21.42 27.89 -6.42
N LEU A 440 -20.34 27.07 -6.35
CA LEU A 440 -20.40 25.63 -6.09
C LEU A 440 -20.92 25.31 -4.68
N ALA A 441 -20.60 26.13 -3.67
CA ALA A 441 -21.03 25.95 -2.28
C ALA A 441 -22.55 25.89 -2.11
N LYS A 442 -23.30 26.54 -2.98
CA LYS A 442 -24.78 26.53 -2.99
C LYS A 442 -25.36 25.17 -3.40
N HIS A 443 -24.56 24.33 -4.01
CA HIS A 443 -25.00 23.07 -4.62
C HIS A 443 -24.42 21.82 -3.94
N VAL A 444 -23.63 21.96 -2.88
CA VAL A 444 -23.04 20.84 -2.12
C VAL A 444 -23.32 20.96 -0.64
N ASP A 445 -23.07 19.89 0.10
CA ASP A 445 -23.15 19.88 1.56
C ASP A 445 -21.78 20.16 2.19
N PHE A 446 -20.70 19.86 1.48
CA PHE A 446 -19.34 20.11 1.94
C PHE A 446 -18.33 20.23 0.79
N PHE A 447 -17.17 20.80 1.11
CA PHE A 447 -15.97 20.70 0.31
C PHE A 447 -14.91 19.88 1.02
N SER A 448 -14.07 19.18 0.26
CA SER A 448 -12.84 18.58 0.71
C SER A 448 -11.69 19.08 -0.15
N ILE A 449 -10.72 19.76 0.44
CA ILE A 449 -9.61 20.35 -0.31
C ILE A 449 -8.55 19.28 -0.56
N GLY A 450 -8.39 18.87 -1.83
CA GLY A 450 -7.37 17.96 -2.30
C GLY A 450 -6.07 18.69 -2.58
N THR A 451 -5.26 18.95 -1.54
CA THR A 451 -4.09 19.83 -1.63
C THR A 451 -3.06 19.38 -2.63
N ASN A 452 -2.85 18.07 -2.81
CA ASN A 452 -1.83 17.56 -3.71
C ASN A 452 -2.09 17.99 -5.16
N ASP A 453 -3.28 17.72 -5.67
CA ASP A 453 -3.65 18.07 -7.05
C ASP A 453 -3.87 19.57 -7.18
N LEU A 454 -4.41 20.24 -6.15
CA LEU A 454 -4.54 21.70 -6.14
C LEU A 454 -3.18 22.40 -6.27
N ILE A 455 -2.13 21.92 -5.59
CA ILE A 455 -0.77 22.45 -5.72
C ILE A 455 -0.25 22.17 -7.13
N GLN A 456 -0.36 20.91 -7.59
CA GLN A 456 0.13 20.48 -8.89
C GLN A 456 -0.46 21.33 -10.02
N TYR A 457 -1.78 21.53 -10.04
CA TYR A 457 -2.46 22.31 -11.06
C TYR A 457 -2.25 23.82 -10.92
N THR A 458 -2.19 24.34 -9.70
CA THR A 458 -1.96 25.78 -9.47
C THR A 458 -0.55 26.18 -9.83
N CYS A 459 0.44 25.37 -9.49
CA CYS A 459 1.86 25.64 -9.74
C CYS A 459 2.35 25.08 -11.09
N ALA A 460 1.50 24.37 -11.85
CA ALA A 460 1.85 23.67 -13.09
C ALA A 460 3.10 22.78 -12.93
N VAL A 461 3.14 21.99 -11.86
CA VAL A 461 4.26 21.13 -11.51
C VAL A 461 3.80 19.69 -11.33
N ASP A 462 4.48 18.75 -11.97
CA ASP A 462 4.31 17.34 -11.73
C ASP A 462 5.09 16.93 -10.46
N ARG A 463 4.37 16.51 -9.41
CA ARG A 463 4.95 16.09 -8.12
C ARG A 463 5.86 14.88 -8.23
N MET A 464 5.69 14.05 -9.28
CA MET A 464 6.52 12.87 -9.52
C MET A 464 7.82 13.18 -10.26
N ASN A 465 7.94 14.37 -10.84
CA ASN A 465 9.13 14.79 -11.55
C ASN A 465 10.19 15.33 -10.58
N GLN A 466 11.22 14.51 -10.30
CA GLN A 466 12.29 14.84 -9.35
C GLN A 466 13.05 16.13 -9.69
N LYS A 467 13.15 16.50 -10.99
CA LYS A 467 13.90 17.68 -11.42
C LYS A 467 13.22 19.00 -11.08
N ILE A 468 11.90 18.99 -10.95
CA ILE A 468 11.10 20.19 -10.70
C ILE A 468 10.29 20.10 -9.40
N SER A 469 10.45 19.04 -8.62
CA SER A 469 9.72 18.83 -7.35
C SER A 469 9.92 19.97 -6.33
N TYR A 470 11.00 20.75 -6.45
CA TYR A 470 11.23 21.94 -5.64
C TYR A 470 10.16 23.05 -5.84
N LEU A 471 9.41 23.02 -6.95
CA LEU A 471 8.28 23.92 -7.20
C LEU A 471 6.99 23.45 -6.51
N TYR A 472 6.93 22.17 -6.12
CA TYR A 472 5.81 21.60 -5.39
C TYR A 472 5.91 22.02 -3.92
N ASN A 473 5.32 23.18 -3.63
CA ASN A 473 5.38 23.80 -2.30
C ASN A 473 3.97 24.07 -1.79
N GLN A 474 3.60 23.36 -0.71
CA GLN A 474 2.32 23.51 -0.04
C GLN A 474 2.10 24.91 0.56
N PHE A 475 3.15 25.61 0.91
CA PHE A 475 3.11 26.98 1.44
C PHE A 475 3.15 28.05 0.35
N ASN A 476 3.01 27.66 -0.92
CA ASN A 476 2.92 28.62 -2.02
C ASN A 476 1.76 29.62 -1.77
N PRO A 477 2.03 30.94 -1.78
CA PRO A 477 1.00 31.95 -1.49
C PRO A 477 -0.23 31.87 -2.41
N ALA A 478 -0.09 31.41 -3.66
CA ALA A 478 -1.22 31.22 -4.55
C ALA A 478 -2.14 30.10 -4.05
N VAL A 479 -1.57 28.97 -3.63
CA VAL A 479 -2.32 27.83 -3.10
C VAL A 479 -3.02 28.21 -1.78
N LEU A 480 -2.30 28.88 -0.85
CA LEU A 480 -2.87 29.31 0.42
C LEU A 480 -4.02 30.32 0.23
N ARG A 481 -3.93 31.21 -0.79
CA ARG A 481 -5.01 32.13 -1.14
C ARG A 481 -6.25 31.39 -1.68
N LEU A 482 -6.06 30.38 -2.53
CA LEU A 482 -7.17 29.55 -3.03
C LEU A 482 -7.84 28.79 -1.87
N ILE A 483 -7.07 28.17 -1.00
CA ILE A 483 -7.58 27.45 0.19
C ILE A 483 -8.43 28.42 1.05
N ASN A 484 -7.88 29.59 1.38
CA ASN A 484 -8.61 30.59 2.18
C ASN A 484 -9.89 31.07 1.49
N LEU A 485 -9.86 31.26 0.16
CA LEU A 485 -11.04 31.63 -0.62
C LEU A 485 -12.14 30.56 -0.51
N VAL A 486 -11.78 29.30 -0.73
CA VAL A 486 -12.70 28.15 -0.65
C VAL A 486 -13.34 28.04 0.74
N ILE A 487 -12.53 28.13 1.80
CA ILE A 487 -13.04 28.07 3.18
C ILE A 487 -14.03 29.21 3.45
N LYS A 488 -13.71 30.45 3.07
CA LYS A 488 -14.59 31.59 3.25
C LYS A 488 -15.90 31.44 2.50
N ASN A 489 -15.85 31.03 1.24
CA ASN A 489 -17.03 30.86 0.41
C ASN A 489 -17.94 29.73 0.91
N ALA A 490 -17.37 28.61 1.34
CA ALA A 490 -18.11 27.49 1.93
C ALA A 490 -18.80 27.93 3.25
N HIS A 491 -18.05 28.56 4.17
CA HIS A 491 -18.59 29.01 5.43
C HIS A 491 -19.67 30.09 5.28
N ALA A 492 -19.60 30.92 4.24
CA ALA A 492 -20.64 31.90 3.94
C ALA A 492 -21.99 31.24 3.58
N GLU A 493 -21.97 30.04 3.01
CA GLU A 493 -23.14 29.21 2.69
C GLU A 493 -23.43 28.16 3.80
N GLY A 494 -22.78 28.25 4.96
CA GLY A 494 -22.97 27.33 6.08
C GLY A 494 -22.46 25.90 5.82
N LYS A 495 -21.53 25.73 4.88
CA LYS A 495 -20.96 24.42 4.52
C LYS A 495 -19.64 24.19 5.24
N TRP A 496 -19.42 22.95 5.68
CA TRP A 496 -18.15 22.56 6.27
C TRP A 496 -17.09 22.27 5.19
N VAL A 497 -15.83 22.39 5.58
CA VAL A 497 -14.68 22.13 4.71
C VAL A 497 -13.73 21.18 5.40
N GLY A 498 -13.45 20.03 4.73
CA GLY A 498 -12.36 19.14 5.07
C GLY A 498 -11.08 19.50 4.29
N MET A 499 -9.95 19.08 4.80
CA MET A 499 -8.67 19.23 4.13
C MET A 499 -7.94 17.90 4.10
N LEU A 500 -7.62 17.44 2.89
CA LEU A 500 -6.83 16.26 2.64
C LEU A 500 -5.42 16.68 2.26
N SER A 501 -4.43 16.21 3.01
CA SER A 501 -3.04 16.54 2.74
C SER A 501 -2.13 15.38 3.10
N LEU A 502 -1.06 15.18 2.31
CA LEU A 502 0.09 14.37 2.70
C LEU A 502 1.11 15.20 3.50
N ILE A 503 0.79 16.45 3.78
CA ILE A 503 1.64 17.33 4.56
C ILE A 503 1.47 16.93 6.01
N HIS A 504 2.55 16.50 6.61
CA HIS A 504 2.62 16.45 8.05
C HIS A 504 2.50 17.87 8.58
N ILE A 505 1.46 18.08 9.32
CA ILE A 505 1.22 19.36 10.00
C ILE A 505 2.20 19.43 11.18
#